data_3619597ae5100756289e5b82a8b95586
#
_entry.id   3619597ae5100756289e5b82a8b95586
#
_cell.length_a   1.000
_cell.length_b   1.000
_cell.length_c   1.000
_cell.angle_alpha   90.00
_cell.angle_beta   90.00
_cell.angle_gamma   90.00
#
_symmetry.space_group_name_H-M   'P 1'
#
loop_
_entity.id
_entity.type
_entity.pdbx_description
1 polymer ?
#
loop_
_entity_poly.entity_id
_entity_poly.type
_entity_poly.pdbx_seq_one_letter_code
_entity_poly.pdbx_strand_id
1 'polypeptide(L)'
;GSYGFKAPVTRWEDGDNIWGAFGPIWRGVNDAKELTPQTYTMAFRLGTYIATQFKPIVAKTIYDMTRAKTVLDTSMGWGDRLTGFYASNATHYIGCDPNPNTFERYHKMIAFYDQIYDKSKGKKSVHIFNCGAEDLPWDRIKDVDCAFTSPPYFSTERYNEGGEKEELQSWAKFNEYESWRDDFYLPVAQNSFNSLSERGVLLVNILDPKVHGKRYRSGDELVDMLRPNFLGQIGMRIMQRPQGAAVFKDEDGKFDKNKMDEFMNKLYMENVWCFGKDTSVDLFKDIKMSTLEEFFT
;
A
#
# COMPACT_ATOMS: atom_id res chain seq x y z
N GLY A 1 -6.79 -0.75 16.59
CA GLY A 1 -7.53 -0.54 15.34
C GLY A 1 -7.60 0.93 15.00
N SER A 2 -7.46 1.28 13.75
CA SER A 2 -7.61 2.65 13.29
C SER A 2 -9.09 3.08 13.28
N TYR A 3 -9.35 4.40 13.40
CA TYR A 3 -10.69 4.99 13.28
C TYR A 3 -11.75 4.51 14.28
N GLY A 4 -11.35 4.04 15.46
CA GLY A 4 -12.30 3.56 16.47
C GLY A 4 -12.99 2.23 16.15
N PHE A 5 -12.58 1.54 15.08
CA PHE A 5 -13.05 0.20 14.79
C PHE A 5 -12.18 -0.83 15.50
N LYS A 6 -12.81 -1.76 16.21
CA LYS A 6 -12.10 -2.87 16.85
C LYS A 6 -11.60 -3.87 15.80
N ALA A 7 -10.41 -4.42 16.04
CA ALA A 7 -9.90 -5.56 15.27
C ALA A 7 -10.84 -6.79 15.43
N PRO A 8 -10.87 -7.74 14.48
CA PRO A 8 -11.70 -8.92 14.56
C PRO A 8 -11.51 -9.72 15.85
N VAL A 9 -10.27 -9.93 16.29
CA VAL A 9 -9.94 -10.66 17.54
C VAL A 9 -10.52 -9.93 18.74
N THR A 10 -10.23 -8.63 18.87
CA THR A 10 -10.74 -7.81 19.98
C THR A 10 -12.29 -7.78 20.00
N ARG A 11 -12.92 -7.77 18.82
CA ARG A 11 -14.37 -7.83 18.70
C ARG A 11 -14.92 -9.19 19.11
N TRP A 12 -14.20 -10.26 18.80
CA TRP A 12 -14.55 -11.61 19.20
C TRP A 12 -14.47 -11.81 20.72
N GLU A 13 -13.42 -11.27 21.34
CA GLU A 13 -13.21 -11.34 22.79
C GLU A 13 -14.20 -10.47 23.59
N ASP A 14 -14.74 -9.43 22.96
CA ASP A 14 -15.70 -8.48 23.52
C ASP A 14 -17.15 -9.03 23.42
N GLY A 15 -17.35 -10.27 23.79
CA GLY A 15 -18.53 -11.12 23.61
C GLY A 15 -19.90 -10.43 23.51
N ASP A 16 -20.18 -9.46 24.40
CA ASP A 16 -21.48 -8.76 24.46
C ASP A 16 -21.74 -7.84 23.25
N ASN A 17 -20.68 -7.40 22.57
CA ASN A 17 -20.77 -6.48 21.41
C ASN A 17 -20.65 -7.19 20.06
N ILE A 18 -20.54 -8.51 20.03
CA ILE A 18 -20.44 -9.28 18.80
C ILE A 18 -21.68 -9.07 17.91
N TRP A 19 -22.85 -8.94 18.52
CA TRP A 19 -24.12 -8.69 17.83
C TRP A 19 -24.16 -7.33 17.13
N GLY A 20 -23.41 -6.34 17.59
CA GLY A 20 -23.23 -5.07 16.88
C GLY A 20 -22.57 -5.24 15.52
N ALA A 21 -21.68 -6.23 15.39
CA ALA A 21 -21.07 -6.59 14.10
C ALA A 21 -22.03 -7.41 13.22
N PHE A 22 -22.86 -8.25 13.81
CA PHE A 22 -23.80 -9.12 13.08
C PHE A 22 -25.12 -8.43 12.70
N GLY A 23 -25.58 -7.45 13.47
CA GLY A 23 -26.87 -6.81 13.26
C GLY A 23 -27.14 -6.28 11.84
N PRO A 24 -26.19 -5.56 11.20
CA PRO A 24 -26.36 -5.11 9.82
C PRO A 24 -26.45 -6.23 8.81
N ILE A 25 -25.85 -7.37 9.10
CA ILE A 25 -25.78 -8.52 8.18
C ILE A 25 -26.96 -9.44 8.38
N TRP A 26 -27.45 -9.55 9.61
CA TRP A 26 -28.63 -10.35 9.93
C TRP A 26 -29.84 -9.96 9.08
N ARG A 27 -29.97 -8.68 8.76
CA ARG A 27 -31.03 -8.17 7.87
C ARG A 27 -30.85 -8.59 6.40
N GLY A 28 -29.59 -8.83 5.97
CA GLY A 28 -29.27 -9.24 4.60
C GLY A 28 -29.10 -10.75 4.42
N VAL A 29 -29.03 -11.51 5.54
CA VAL A 29 -28.82 -12.96 5.58
C VAL A 29 -30.12 -13.68 5.95
N ASN A 30 -31.26 -12.99 5.97
CA ASN A 30 -32.56 -13.58 6.35
C ASN A 30 -32.95 -14.81 5.55
N ASP A 31 -32.35 -15.05 4.37
CA ASP A 31 -32.56 -16.26 3.58
C ASP A 31 -31.51 -17.36 3.84
N ALA A 32 -30.48 -17.07 4.62
CA ALA A 32 -29.48 -18.08 4.99
C ALA A 32 -30.06 -18.95 6.13
N LYS A 33 -30.47 -20.14 5.77
CA LYS A 33 -31.03 -21.14 6.70
C LYS A 33 -30.02 -21.63 7.73
N GLU A 34 -28.73 -21.36 7.53
CA GLU A 34 -27.64 -21.77 8.43
C GLU A 34 -26.52 -20.70 8.53
N LEU A 35 -26.02 -20.49 9.74
CA LEU A 35 -24.82 -19.71 9.98
C LEU A 35 -23.61 -20.58 9.64
N THR A 36 -22.94 -20.25 8.57
CA THR A 36 -21.71 -20.92 8.11
C THR A 36 -20.48 -20.15 8.54
N PRO A 37 -19.26 -20.76 8.57
CA PRO A 37 -18.02 -20.03 8.79
C PRO A 37 -17.83 -18.85 7.81
N GLN A 38 -18.33 -18.97 6.59
CA GLN A 38 -18.29 -17.89 5.59
C GLN A 38 -19.20 -16.72 5.99
N THR A 39 -20.39 -17.00 6.53
CA THR A 39 -21.30 -15.95 7.03
C THR A 39 -20.67 -15.19 8.19
N TYR A 40 -20.03 -15.88 9.13
CA TYR A 40 -19.27 -15.25 10.22
C TYR A 40 -18.11 -14.40 9.69
N THR A 41 -17.32 -14.92 8.77
CA THR A 41 -16.23 -14.18 8.15
C THR A 41 -16.72 -12.90 7.47
N MET A 42 -17.82 -12.97 6.73
CA MET A 42 -18.43 -11.80 6.11
C MET A 42 -18.92 -10.79 7.14
N ALA A 43 -19.54 -11.26 8.24
CA ALA A 43 -20.00 -10.43 9.33
C ALA A 43 -18.83 -9.66 9.96
N PHE A 44 -17.75 -10.35 10.29
CA PHE A 44 -16.55 -9.72 10.81
C PHE A 44 -15.94 -8.70 9.84
N ARG A 45 -15.87 -9.00 8.54
CA ARG A 45 -15.38 -8.06 7.52
C ARG A 45 -16.21 -6.79 7.40
N LEU A 46 -17.50 -6.84 7.68
CA LEU A 46 -18.40 -5.69 7.61
C LEU A 46 -18.48 -4.92 8.93
N GLY A 47 -18.33 -5.60 10.07
CA GLY A 47 -18.46 -5.02 11.41
C GLY A 47 -17.16 -4.67 12.12
N THR A 48 -16.00 -5.00 11.53
CA THR A 48 -14.67 -4.74 12.11
C THR A 48 -13.74 -4.14 11.06
N TYR A 49 -12.66 -3.52 11.53
CA TYR A 49 -11.58 -3.11 10.64
C TYR A 49 -10.62 -4.28 10.42
N ILE A 50 -10.52 -4.71 9.19
CA ILE A 50 -9.53 -5.70 8.77
C ILE A 50 -8.49 -4.97 7.93
N ALA A 51 -7.25 -4.94 8.40
CA ALA A 51 -6.14 -4.42 7.61
C ALA A 51 -6.01 -5.24 6.32
N THR A 52 -5.88 -4.55 5.20
CA THR A 52 -5.72 -5.19 3.88
C THR A 52 -4.26 -5.14 3.47
N GLN A 53 -3.78 -6.24 2.88
CA GLN A 53 -2.44 -6.27 2.32
C GLN A 53 -2.33 -5.38 1.08
N PHE A 54 -1.19 -4.76 0.91
CA PHE A 54 -0.80 -4.15 -0.36
C PHE A 54 -0.77 -5.24 -1.45
N LYS A 55 -1.12 -4.89 -2.68
CA LYS A 55 -1.17 -5.87 -3.77
C LYS A 55 0.21 -6.04 -4.42
N PRO A 56 0.87 -7.21 -4.30
CA PRO A 56 2.20 -7.44 -4.90
C PRO A 56 2.25 -7.16 -6.41
N ILE A 57 1.15 -7.39 -7.12
CA ILE A 57 1.05 -7.12 -8.56
C ILE A 57 1.26 -5.64 -8.89
N VAL A 58 0.83 -4.73 -8.02
CA VAL A 58 1.04 -3.28 -8.21
C VAL A 58 2.53 -2.96 -8.12
N ALA A 59 3.24 -3.49 -7.11
CA ALA A 59 4.68 -3.29 -6.99
C ALA A 59 5.42 -3.87 -8.21
N LYS A 60 5.08 -5.11 -8.61
CA LYS A 60 5.63 -5.71 -9.83
C LYS A 60 5.44 -4.80 -11.04
N THR A 61 4.22 -4.30 -11.25
CA THR A 61 3.90 -3.43 -12.40
C THR A 61 4.71 -2.14 -12.37
N ILE A 62 4.84 -1.51 -11.20
CA ILE A 62 5.64 -0.29 -11.04
C ILE A 62 7.11 -0.56 -11.34
N TYR A 63 7.71 -1.62 -10.80
CA TYR A 63 9.11 -1.95 -11.05
C TYR A 63 9.39 -2.28 -12.53
N ASP A 64 8.48 -2.98 -13.19
CA ASP A 64 8.61 -3.30 -14.62
C ASP A 64 8.39 -2.07 -15.51
N MET A 65 7.40 -1.24 -15.19
CA MET A 65 7.07 -0.01 -15.91
C MET A 65 8.24 1.00 -15.85
N THR A 66 8.87 1.13 -14.69
CA THR A 66 10.05 1.98 -14.50
C THR A 66 11.34 1.33 -15.00
N ARG A 67 11.28 0.08 -15.46
CA ARG A 67 12.43 -0.73 -15.89
C ARG A 67 13.52 -0.80 -14.82
N ALA A 68 13.13 -0.74 -13.56
CA ALA A 68 14.03 -0.70 -12.43
C ALA A 68 14.89 -1.96 -12.34
N LYS A 69 16.18 -1.79 -12.07
CA LYS A 69 17.08 -2.85 -11.65
C LYS A 69 17.29 -2.80 -10.15
N THR A 70 17.51 -1.62 -9.59
CA THR A 70 17.63 -1.38 -8.16
C THR A 70 16.39 -0.69 -7.64
N VAL A 71 15.73 -1.32 -6.67
CA VAL A 71 14.54 -0.77 -6.01
C VAL A 71 14.81 -0.48 -4.54
N LEU A 72 14.21 0.59 -4.03
CA LEU A 72 14.25 0.98 -2.63
C LEU A 72 12.82 1.02 -2.07
N ASP A 73 12.63 0.38 -0.92
CA ASP A 73 11.38 0.34 -0.16
C ASP A 73 11.63 0.73 1.30
N THR A 74 11.28 1.94 1.66
CA THR A 74 11.55 2.50 3.01
C THR A 74 10.50 2.11 4.05
N SER A 75 9.54 1.25 3.71
CA SER A 75 8.46 0.84 4.62
C SER A 75 7.93 -0.52 4.20
N MET A 76 8.73 -1.59 4.39
CA MET A 76 8.44 -2.92 3.85
C MET A 76 7.10 -3.52 4.31
N GLY A 77 6.65 -3.18 5.52
CA GLY A 77 5.38 -3.64 6.08
C GLY A 77 5.28 -5.16 6.14
N TRP A 78 4.30 -5.75 5.45
CA TRP A 78 4.15 -7.21 5.42
C TRP A 78 4.94 -7.91 4.29
N GLY A 79 5.79 -7.18 3.56
CA GLY A 79 6.64 -7.74 2.52
C GLY A 79 5.97 -7.90 1.15
N ASP A 80 4.82 -7.26 0.93
CA ASP A 80 4.10 -7.38 -0.34
C ASP A 80 4.87 -6.75 -1.51
N ARG A 81 5.60 -5.66 -1.28
CA ARG A 81 6.47 -5.04 -2.29
C ARG A 81 7.72 -5.88 -2.55
N LEU A 82 8.25 -6.57 -1.54
CA LEU A 82 9.30 -7.59 -1.70
C LEU A 82 8.79 -8.77 -2.56
N THR A 83 7.56 -9.22 -2.35
CA THR A 83 6.91 -10.23 -3.21
C THR A 83 6.82 -9.75 -4.66
N GLY A 84 6.40 -8.49 -4.86
CA GLY A 84 6.35 -7.86 -6.18
C GLY A 84 7.73 -7.78 -6.85
N PHE A 85 8.79 -7.51 -6.07
CA PHE A 85 10.17 -7.52 -6.55
C PHE A 85 10.57 -8.89 -7.11
N TYR A 86 10.30 -9.98 -6.40
CA TYR A 86 10.62 -11.32 -6.89
C TYR A 86 9.89 -11.68 -8.19
N ALA A 87 8.67 -11.13 -8.37
CA ALA A 87 7.89 -11.32 -9.59
C ALA A 87 8.26 -10.38 -10.75
N SER A 88 9.06 -9.35 -10.51
CA SER A 88 9.45 -8.31 -11.49
C SER A 88 10.78 -8.62 -12.18
N ASN A 89 11.20 -7.71 -13.09
CA ASN A 89 12.52 -7.74 -13.74
C ASN A 89 13.62 -7.01 -12.94
N ALA A 90 13.30 -6.43 -11.78
CA ALA A 90 14.30 -5.83 -10.90
C ALA A 90 15.24 -6.90 -10.31
N THR A 91 16.49 -6.53 -10.05
CA THR A 91 17.53 -7.47 -9.61
C THR A 91 18.09 -7.18 -8.22
N HIS A 92 17.95 -5.94 -7.74
CA HIS A 92 18.43 -5.51 -6.44
C HIS A 92 17.29 -4.87 -5.66
N TYR A 93 17.12 -5.30 -4.43
CA TYR A 93 16.11 -4.76 -3.51
C TYR A 93 16.79 -4.27 -2.23
N ILE A 94 16.48 -3.04 -1.85
CA ILE A 94 16.90 -2.43 -0.59
C ILE A 94 15.63 -2.09 0.18
N GLY A 95 15.52 -2.51 1.43
CA GLY A 95 14.33 -2.22 2.21
C GLY A 95 14.58 -2.11 3.70
N CYS A 96 13.66 -1.45 4.42
CA CYS A 96 13.70 -1.39 5.87
C CYS A 96 12.31 -1.49 6.50
N ASP A 97 12.30 -1.95 7.74
CA ASP A 97 11.14 -1.96 8.62
C ASP A 97 11.63 -2.02 10.07
N PRO A 98 11.10 -1.19 11.00
CA PRO A 98 11.53 -1.17 12.38
C PRO A 98 11.00 -2.35 13.21
N ASN A 99 9.95 -3.05 12.77
CA ASN A 99 9.31 -4.13 13.51
C ASN A 99 10.17 -5.41 13.49
N PRO A 100 10.76 -5.84 14.61
CA PRO A 100 11.63 -7.01 14.65
C PRO A 100 10.90 -8.31 14.29
N ASN A 101 9.61 -8.43 14.63
CA ASN A 101 8.82 -9.62 14.32
C ASN A 101 8.56 -9.78 12.80
N THR A 102 8.34 -8.67 12.10
CA THR A 102 8.20 -8.68 10.63
C THR A 102 9.55 -8.92 9.99
N PHE A 103 10.60 -8.29 10.52
CA PHE A 103 11.95 -8.41 9.99
C PHE A 103 12.46 -9.87 9.97
N GLU A 104 12.25 -10.64 11.04
CA GLU A 104 12.57 -12.06 11.05
C GLU A 104 11.83 -12.85 9.95
N ARG A 105 10.59 -12.46 9.67
CA ARG A 105 9.77 -13.15 8.66
C ARG A 105 10.23 -12.85 7.24
N TYR A 106 10.83 -11.68 6.98
CA TYR A 106 11.40 -11.37 5.66
C TYR A 106 12.51 -12.36 5.28
N HIS A 107 13.35 -12.79 6.20
CA HIS A 107 14.36 -13.81 5.91
C HIS A 107 13.74 -15.14 5.44
N LYS A 108 12.60 -15.52 6.04
CA LYS A 108 11.86 -16.72 5.60
C LYS A 108 11.23 -16.53 4.23
N MET A 109 10.69 -15.33 3.94
CA MET A 109 10.15 -15.00 2.62
C MET A 109 11.25 -15.01 1.56
N ILE A 110 12.40 -14.40 1.82
CA ILE A 110 13.56 -14.39 0.92
C ILE A 110 14.00 -15.81 0.62
N ALA A 111 14.22 -16.63 1.66
CA ALA A 111 14.63 -18.01 1.49
C ALA A 111 13.62 -18.83 0.66
N PHE A 112 12.33 -18.62 0.89
CA PHE A 112 11.27 -19.27 0.10
C PHE A 112 11.30 -18.83 -1.36
N TYR A 113 11.37 -17.52 -1.63
CA TYR A 113 11.40 -17.02 -3.01
C TYR A 113 12.69 -17.42 -3.74
N ASP A 114 13.85 -17.44 -3.07
CA ASP A 114 15.12 -17.91 -3.68
C ASP A 114 15.07 -19.38 -4.10
N GLN A 115 14.23 -20.20 -3.45
CA GLN A 115 14.03 -21.60 -3.83
C GLN A 115 13.19 -21.75 -5.10
N ILE A 116 12.13 -20.95 -5.23
CA ILE A 116 11.14 -21.06 -6.33
C ILE A 116 11.46 -20.14 -7.51
N TYR A 117 12.35 -19.15 -7.32
CA TYR A 117 12.69 -18.20 -8.38
C TYR A 117 13.47 -18.91 -9.50
N ASP A 118 13.04 -18.66 -10.73
CA ASP A 118 13.71 -19.17 -11.92
C ASP A 118 15.05 -18.46 -12.13
N LYS A 119 16.14 -19.13 -11.75
CA LYS A 119 17.52 -18.61 -11.82
C LYS A 119 18.00 -18.32 -13.23
N SER A 120 17.33 -18.86 -14.28
CA SER A 120 17.63 -18.53 -15.67
C SER A 120 17.35 -17.07 -16.01
N LYS A 121 16.46 -16.40 -15.22
CA LYS A 121 16.12 -14.96 -15.33
C LYS A 121 17.14 -14.04 -14.65
N GLY A 122 18.25 -14.57 -14.15
CA GLY A 122 19.28 -13.81 -13.45
C GLY A 122 19.26 -14.02 -11.93
N LYS A 123 20.09 -13.28 -11.22
CA LYS A 123 20.20 -13.35 -9.76
C LYS A 123 19.43 -12.20 -9.12
N LYS A 124 18.66 -12.51 -8.08
CA LYS A 124 18.07 -11.49 -7.17
C LYS A 124 19.02 -11.23 -6.01
N SER A 125 19.11 -9.99 -5.56
CA SER A 125 19.89 -9.58 -4.39
C SER A 125 18.99 -8.73 -3.49
N VAL A 126 18.93 -9.08 -2.21
CA VAL A 126 18.05 -8.40 -1.23
C VAL A 126 18.90 -7.96 -0.05
N HIS A 127 18.85 -6.65 0.25
CA HIS A 127 19.47 -6.05 1.42
C HIS A 127 18.37 -5.41 2.27
N ILE A 128 18.22 -5.89 3.50
CA ILE A 128 17.16 -5.39 4.40
C ILE A 128 17.76 -4.92 5.73
N PHE A 129 17.14 -3.88 6.30
CA PHE A 129 17.56 -3.25 7.54
C PHE A 129 16.43 -3.29 8.57
N ASN A 130 16.75 -3.67 9.81
CA ASN A 130 15.78 -3.60 10.92
C ASN A 130 15.90 -2.25 11.62
N CYS A 131 15.41 -1.20 10.98
CA CYS A 131 15.41 0.17 11.51
C CYS A 131 14.26 0.97 10.88
N GLY A 132 13.97 2.13 11.45
CA GLY A 132 13.17 3.15 10.80
C GLY A 132 13.87 3.69 9.54
N ALA A 133 13.10 4.23 8.61
CA ALA A 133 13.65 4.75 7.37
C ALA A 133 14.56 5.96 7.60
N GLU A 134 14.31 6.72 8.66
CA GLU A 134 15.16 7.86 9.08
C GLU A 134 16.57 7.43 9.46
N ASP A 135 16.75 6.18 9.92
CA ASP A 135 18.01 5.61 10.40
C ASP A 135 18.75 4.78 9.33
N LEU A 136 18.27 4.76 8.08
CA LEU A 136 18.96 4.07 6.98
C LEU A 136 20.35 4.66 6.72
N PRO A 137 21.34 3.84 6.30
CA PRO A 137 22.68 4.34 5.92
C PRO A 137 22.62 5.03 4.54
N TRP A 138 22.01 6.22 4.50
CA TRP A 138 21.73 6.97 3.28
C TRP A 138 22.99 7.31 2.46
N ASP A 139 24.14 7.41 3.11
CA ASP A 139 25.43 7.61 2.46
C ASP A 139 25.84 6.46 1.52
N ARG A 140 25.30 5.26 1.77
CA ARG A 140 25.58 4.01 1.04
C ARG A 140 24.50 3.63 0.04
N ILE A 141 23.33 4.27 0.09
CA ILE A 141 22.21 3.99 -0.81
C ILE A 141 22.29 4.95 -1.99
N LYS A 142 22.66 4.43 -3.15
CA LYS A 142 22.86 5.22 -4.38
C LYS A 142 22.41 4.43 -5.60
N ASP A 143 22.27 5.13 -6.72
CA ASP A 143 21.93 4.55 -8.02
C ASP A 143 20.63 3.72 -8.01
N VAL A 144 19.64 4.22 -7.26
CA VAL A 144 18.30 3.63 -7.15
C VAL A 144 17.49 4.00 -8.39
N ASP A 145 16.98 3.00 -9.11
CA ASP A 145 16.15 3.24 -10.30
C ASP A 145 14.69 3.54 -9.94
N CYS A 146 14.19 2.88 -8.89
CA CYS A 146 12.83 3.10 -8.40
C CYS A 146 12.80 3.03 -6.87
N ALA A 147 12.56 4.16 -6.22
CA ALA A 147 12.16 4.19 -4.84
C ALA A 147 10.63 4.17 -4.77
N PHE A 148 10.05 3.06 -4.30
CA PHE A 148 8.61 2.92 -4.17
C PHE A 148 8.23 2.55 -2.74
N THR A 149 7.52 3.43 -2.08
CA THR A 149 7.15 3.27 -0.68
C THR A 149 5.72 3.70 -0.38
N SER A 150 5.17 3.15 0.69
CA SER A 150 3.96 3.62 1.35
C SER A 150 4.33 3.89 2.81
N PRO A 151 4.78 5.11 3.13
CA PRO A 151 5.18 5.44 4.50
C PRO A 151 3.97 5.35 5.44
N PRO A 152 4.17 5.15 6.75
CA PRO A 152 3.07 5.26 7.73
C PRO A 152 2.34 6.61 7.59
N TYR A 153 1.01 6.57 7.52
CA TYR A 153 0.20 7.78 7.31
C TYR A 153 -0.03 8.52 8.65
N PHE A 154 1.03 9.03 9.22
CA PHE A 154 1.08 9.62 10.55
C PHE A 154 0.49 8.66 11.60
N SER A 155 -0.45 9.11 12.45
CA SER A 155 -1.09 8.30 13.48
C SER A 155 -2.41 7.65 13.02
N THR A 156 -2.67 7.60 11.70
CA THR A 156 -3.89 6.99 11.14
C THR A 156 -3.95 5.50 11.44
N GLU A 157 -2.80 4.83 11.40
CA GLU A 157 -2.65 3.42 11.74
C GLU A 157 -1.53 3.27 12.77
N ARG A 158 -1.81 2.54 13.84
CA ARG A 158 -0.85 2.26 14.89
C ARG A 158 -0.33 0.85 14.72
N TYR A 159 0.70 0.74 13.90
CA TYR A 159 1.35 -0.54 13.68
C TYR A 159 2.07 -1.00 14.95
N ASN A 160 2.03 -2.31 15.23
CA ASN A 160 2.70 -2.94 16.38
C ASN A 160 2.33 -2.35 17.76
N GLU A 161 1.12 -1.75 17.91
CA GLU A 161 0.64 -1.20 19.17
C GLU A 161 0.60 -2.31 20.25
N GLY A 162 1.24 -2.08 21.39
CA GLY A 162 1.41 -3.06 22.47
C GLY A 162 2.42 -4.17 22.17
N GLY A 163 3.12 -4.12 21.04
CA GLY A 163 4.11 -5.11 20.65
C GLY A 163 5.54 -4.76 21.10
N GLU A 164 6.46 -5.72 20.92
CA GLU A 164 7.87 -5.52 21.22
C GLU A 164 8.45 -4.38 20.37
N LYS A 165 9.17 -3.45 21.01
CA LYS A 165 9.78 -2.28 20.37
C LYS A 165 8.77 -1.38 19.63
N GLU A 166 7.58 -1.22 20.19
CA GLU A 166 6.57 -0.25 19.72
C GLU A 166 7.16 1.15 19.57
N GLU A 167 8.09 1.53 20.47
CA GLU A 167 8.76 2.83 20.46
C GLU A 167 9.57 3.13 19.18
N LEU A 168 9.87 2.12 18.38
CA LEU A 168 10.55 2.29 17.09
C LEU A 168 9.59 2.64 15.94
N GLN A 169 8.28 2.54 16.18
CA GLN A 169 7.27 2.89 15.17
C GLN A 169 7.15 4.41 15.05
N SER A 170 6.96 4.90 13.82
CA SER A 170 6.91 6.35 13.57
C SER A 170 5.79 7.06 14.34
N TRP A 171 4.63 6.43 14.53
CA TRP A 171 3.52 7.01 15.30
C TRP A 171 3.83 7.14 16.80
N ALA A 172 4.74 6.32 17.33
CA ALA A 172 5.20 6.39 18.72
C ALA A 172 6.37 7.36 18.88
N LYS A 173 7.27 7.44 17.89
CA LYS A 173 8.41 8.38 17.87
C LYS A 173 7.96 9.83 17.66
N PHE A 174 7.01 10.05 16.75
CA PHE A 174 6.57 11.37 16.28
C PHE A 174 5.08 11.57 16.63
N ASN A 175 4.82 12.13 17.81
CA ASN A 175 3.46 12.26 18.34
C ASN A 175 2.63 13.36 17.68
N GLU A 176 3.29 14.40 17.15
CA GLU A 176 2.66 15.53 16.47
C GLU A 176 2.88 15.44 14.97
N TYR A 177 1.91 15.93 14.18
CA TYR A 177 2.01 15.88 12.73
C TYR A 177 3.23 16.61 12.21
N GLU A 178 3.51 17.77 12.75
CA GLU A 178 4.63 18.62 12.35
C GLU A 178 5.98 17.90 12.60
N SER A 179 6.16 17.24 13.73
CA SER A 179 7.38 16.45 13.98
C SER A 179 7.46 15.21 13.09
N TRP A 180 6.34 14.51 12.87
CA TRP A 180 6.30 13.40 11.91
C TRP A 180 6.65 13.86 10.49
N ARG A 181 6.14 15.02 10.06
CA ARG A 181 6.43 15.60 8.74
C ARG A 181 7.89 16.01 8.60
N ASP A 182 8.40 16.78 9.58
CA ASP A 182 9.70 17.49 9.47
C ASP A 182 10.89 16.62 9.87
N ASP A 183 10.70 15.64 10.77
CA ASP A 183 11.79 14.80 11.28
C ASP A 183 11.78 13.38 10.68
N PHE A 184 10.68 12.96 10.02
CA PHE A 184 10.56 11.64 9.42
C PHE A 184 10.14 11.70 7.94
N TYR A 185 8.91 12.13 7.65
CA TYR A 185 8.30 11.94 6.33
C TYR A 185 9.04 12.66 5.20
N LEU A 186 9.21 13.96 5.29
CA LEU A 186 9.88 14.75 4.25
C LEU A 186 11.38 14.45 4.17
N PRO A 187 12.15 14.31 5.27
CA PRO A 187 13.55 13.89 5.21
C PRO A 187 13.75 12.51 4.56
N VAL A 188 12.91 11.51 4.87
CA VAL A 188 12.97 10.19 4.24
C VAL A 188 12.68 10.28 2.73
N ALA A 189 11.66 11.04 2.34
CA ALA A 189 11.34 11.27 0.94
C ALA A 189 12.48 11.99 0.21
N GLN A 190 13.07 13.02 0.82
CA GLN A 190 14.22 13.75 0.26
C GLN A 190 15.45 12.85 0.09
N ASN A 191 15.77 12.03 1.10
CA ASN A 191 16.89 11.10 1.04
C ASN A 191 16.64 10.02 -0.02
N SER A 192 15.40 9.50 -0.12
CA SER A 192 15.00 8.57 -1.18
C SER A 192 15.19 9.20 -2.57
N PHE A 193 14.78 10.46 -2.74
CA PHE A 193 14.99 11.20 -3.99
C PHE A 193 16.47 11.43 -4.29
N ASN A 194 17.27 11.78 -3.30
CA ASN A 194 18.71 12.01 -3.46
C ASN A 194 19.46 10.73 -3.87
N SER A 195 18.99 9.55 -3.42
CA SER A 195 19.59 8.26 -3.73
C SER A 195 19.31 7.77 -5.17
N LEU A 196 18.41 8.42 -5.90
CA LEU A 196 18.04 8.02 -7.25
C LEU A 196 19.22 8.15 -8.22
N SER A 197 19.29 7.24 -9.19
CA SER A 197 20.06 7.38 -10.42
C SER A 197 19.55 8.57 -11.26
N GLU A 198 20.26 8.97 -12.30
CA GLU A 198 19.85 10.11 -13.15
C GLU A 198 18.43 9.97 -13.73
N ARG A 199 18.04 8.75 -14.10
CA ARG A 199 16.71 8.44 -14.63
C ARG A 199 15.81 7.73 -13.61
N GLY A 200 16.24 7.68 -12.36
CA GLY A 200 15.50 7.07 -11.28
C GLY A 200 14.25 7.89 -10.91
N VAL A 201 13.28 7.19 -10.35
CA VAL A 201 12.01 7.77 -9.93
C VAL A 201 11.67 7.43 -8.49
N LEU A 202 11.07 8.39 -7.80
CA LEU A 202 10.47 8.23 -6.49
C LEU A 202 8.95 8.17 -6.64
N LEU A 203 8.35 7.11 -6.13
CA LEU A 203 6.91 6.93 -6.08
C LEU A 203 6.48 6.77 -4.62
N VAL A 204 5.62 7.66 -4.15
CA VAL A 204 5.13 7.66 -2.78
C VAL A 204 3.62 7.46 -2.78
N ASN A 205 3.19 6.32 -2.25
CA ASN A 205 1.77 6.07 -2.02
C ASN A 205 1.40 6.62 -0.65
N ILE A 206 0.72 7.74 -0.61
CA ILE A 206 0.28 8.37 0.63
C ILE A 206 -1.08 9.03 0.46
N LEU A 207 -1.89 8.92 1.50
CA LEU A 207 -3.15 9.63 1.65
C LEU A 207 -2.99 10.78 2.64
N ASP A 208 -3.81 11.80 2.46
CA ASP A 208 -3.92 12.88 3.42
C ASP A 208 -4.55 12.37 4.73
N PRO A 209 -3.79 12.25 5.82
CA PRO A 209 -4.32 11.71 7.06
C PRO A 209 -5.35 12.66 7.67
N LYS A 210 -6.40 12.06 8.24
CA LYS A 210 -7.38 12.79 9.03
C LYS A 210 -7.28 12.33 10.48
N VAL A 211 -6.78 13.21 11.35
CA VAL A 211 -6.56 12.90 12.77
C VAL A 211 -7.28 13.96 13.60
N HIS A 212 -8.06 13.53 14.60
CA HIS A 212 -8.87 14.40 15.46
C HIS A 212 -9.73 15.42 14.68
N GLY A 213 -10.28 15.01 13.53
CA GLY A 213 -11.11 15.85 12.68
C GLY A 213 -10.35 16.79 11.73
N LYS A 214 -9.06 17.01 11.93
CA LYS A 214 -8.21 17.82 11.05
C LYS A 214 -7.62 16.92 9.93
N ARG A 215 -7.72 17.38 8.67
CA ARG A 215 -7.07 16.76 7.53
C ARG A 215 -5.76 17.48 7.25
N TYR A 216 -4.70 16.73 7.08
CA TYR A 216 -3.38 17.22 6.71
C TYR A 216 -3.14 16.91 5.23
N ARG A 217 -2.38 17.75 4.54
CA ARG A 217 -2.18 17.68 3.08
C ARG A 217 -0.77 17.16 2.75
N SER A 218 -0.46 15.98 3.27
CA SER A 218 0.87 15.37 3.15
C SER A 218 1.33 15.16 1.70
N GLY A 219 0.40 14.88 0.78
CA GLY A 219 0.71 14.81 -0.64
C GLY A 219 1.14 16.15 -1.23
N ASP A 220 0.43 17.23 -0.91
CA ASP A 220 0.77 18.58 -1.38
C ASP A 220 2.11 19.06 -0.80
N GLU A 221 2.38 18.80 0.48
CA GLU A 221 3.64 19.15 1.13
C GLU A 221 4.85 18.45 0.46
N LEU A 222 4.66 17.18 0.04
CA LEU A 222 5.67 16.45 -0.72
C LEU A 222 5.90 17.09 -2.11
N VAL A 223 4.82 17.47 -2.80
CA VAL A 223 4.91 18.17 -4.09
C VAL A 223 5.59 19.52 -3.92
N ASP A 224 5.27 20.27 -2.86
CA ASP A 224 5.92 21.58 -2.62
C ASP A 224 7.42 21.43 -2.40
N MET A 225 7.86 20.40 -1.66
CA MET A 225 9.29 20.12 -1.43
C MET A 225 10.03 19.74 -2.72
N LEU A 226 9.44 18.89 -3.55
CA LEU A 226 10.05 18.34 -4.76
C LEU A 226 9.46 18.90 -6.07
N ARG A 227 8.84 20.07 -6.03
CA ARG A 227 8.06 20.68 -7.12
C ARG A 227 8.74 20.64 -8.48
N PRO A 228 10.02 21.01 -8.66
CA PRO A 228 10.66 20.99 -9.98
C PRO A 228 10.76 19.59 -10.61
N ASN A 229 10.64 18.57 -9.78
CA ASN A 229 10.84 17.17 -10.13
C ASN A 229 9.55 16.36 -10.15
N PHE A 230 8.40 17.03 -9.96
CA PHE A 230 7.09 16.37 -9.94
C PHE A 230 6.66 15.94 -11.35
N LEU A 231 6.44 14.63 -11.53
CA LEU A 231 6.04 14.03 -12.80
C LEU A 231 4.52 13.84 -12.94
N GLY A 232 3.80 13.83 -11.84
CA GLY A 232 2.35 13.59 -11.83
C GLY A 232 1.92 12.55 -10.80
N GLN A 233 0.72 12.02 -10.96
CA GLN A 233 0.11 11.05 -10.04
C GLN A 233 -0.39 9.82 -10.76
N ILE A 234 -0.28 8.65 -10.11
CA ILE A 234 -0.92 7.41 -10.51
C ILE A 234 -2.03 7.10 -9.51
N GLY A 235 -3.24 6.85 -9.99
CA GLY A 235 -4.34 6.38 -9.15
C GLY A 235 -4.28 4.86 -8.98
N MET A 236 -4.05 4.39 -7.76
CA MET A 236 -4.18 2.97 -7.39
C MET A 236 -5.62 2.66 -7.02
N ARG A 237 -6.27 1.77 -7.76
CA ARG A 237 -7.63 1.33 -7.41
C ARG A 237 -7.58 0.38 -6.23
N ILE A 238 -8.23 0.78 -5.14
CA ILE A 238 -8.44 -0.08 -3.99
C ILE A 238 -9.65 -0.97 -4.25
N MET A 239 -9.57 -2.21 -3.76
CA MET A 239 -10.67 -3.16 -3.87
C MET A 239 -11.88 -2.63 -3.11
N GLN A 240 -12.92 -2.26 -3.84
CA GLN A 240 -14.21 -1.91 -3.25
C GLN A 240 -15.04 -3.18 -2.99
N ARG A 241 -16.10 -3.00 -2.20
CA ARG A 241 -17.08 -4.08 -2.01
C ARG A 241 -17.59 -4.54 -3.37
N PRO A 242 -17.60 -5.87 -3.64
CA PRO A 242 -18.16 -6.37 -4.88
C PRO A 242 -19.59 -5.86 -5.04
N GLN A 243 -19.87 -5.22 -6.16
CA GLN A 243 -21.25 -4.94 -6.55
C GLN A 243 -21.80 -6.16 -7.29
N GLY A 244 -23.02 -6.52 -7.01
CA GLY A 244 -23.68 -7.58 -7.77
C GLY A 244 -23.77 -7.20 -9.26
N ALA A 245 -23.58 -8.16 -10.15
CA ALA A 245 -23.65 -7.92 -11.61
C ALA A 245 -24.97 -7.24 -12.05
N ALA A 246 -26.04 -7.40 -11.28
CA ALA A 246 -27.33 -6.76 -11.51
C ALA A 246 -27.27 -5.21 -11.45
N VAL A 247 -26.32 -4.63 -10.73
CA VAL A 247 -26.16 -3.16 -10.63
C VAL A 247 -25.78 -2.55 -11.97
N PHE A 248 -25.10 -3.30 -12.82
CA PHE A 248 -24.62 -2.86 -14.14
C PHE A 248 -25.52 -3.29 -15.29
N LYS A 249 -26.77 -3.67 -14.99
CA LYS A 249 -27.75 -4.02 -16.01
C LYS A 249 -28.74 -2.88 -16.23
N ASP A 250 -29.21 -2.75 -17.48
CA ASP A 250 -30.32 -1.91 -17.85
C ASP A 250 -31.67 -2.54 -17.44
N GLU A 251 -32.77 -1.89 -17.81
CA GLU A 251 -34.14 -2.36 -17.53
C GLU A 251 -34.46 -3.68 -18.24
N ASP A 252 -33.78 -3.96 -19.36
CA ASP A 252 -33.91 -5.21 -20.13
C ASP A 252 -32.99 -6.33 -19.63
N GLY A 253 -32.21 -6.07 -18.56
CA GLY A 253 -31.28 -7.03 -17.98
C GLY A 253 -29.96 -7.19 -18.73
N LYS A 254 -29.70 -6.32 -19.74
CA LYS A 254 -28.45 -6.29 -20.50
C LYS A 254 -27.40 -5.44 -19.77
N PHE A 255 -26.13 -5.72 -20.04
CA PHE A 255 -25.03 -4.95 -19.48
C PHE A 255 -25.06 -3.49 -19.95
N ASP A 256 -25.07 -2.55 -18.99
CA ASP A 256 -25.06 -1.11 -19.23
C ASP A 256 -23.66 -0.53 -18.98
N LYS A 257 -22.96 -0.22 -20.04
CA LYS A 257 -21.60 0.36 -20.00
C LYS A 257 -21.59 1.70 -19.26
N ASN A 258 -22.62 2.54 -19.41
CA ASN A 258 -22.65 3.85 -18.76
C ASN A 258 -22.72 3.72 -17.25
N LYS A 259 -23.54 2.78 -16.73
CA LYS A 259 -23.61 2.49 -15.30
C LYS A 259 -22.26 1.98 -14.76
N MET A 260 -21.57 1.16 -15.55
CA MET A 260 -20.22 0.70 -15.18
C MET A 260 -19.22 1.85 -15.18
N ASP A 261 -19.21 2.69 -16.21
CA ASP A 261 -18.29 3.83 -16.29
C ASP A 261 -18.54 4.84 -15.18
N GLU A 262 -19.80 5.13 -14.87
CA GLU A 262 -20.18 5.98 -13.73
C GLU A 262 -19.69 5.40 -12.41
N PHE A 263 -19.86 4.11 -12.19
CA PHE A 263 -19.34 3.41 -11.02
C PHE A 263 -17.81 3.48 -10.96
N MET A 264 -17.13 3.21 -12.08
CA MET A 264 -15.67 3.24 -12.16
C MET A 264 -15.10 4.64 -11.88
N ASN A 265 -15.79 5.69 -12.30
CA ASN A 265 -15.41 7.08 -12.01
C ASN A 265 -15.61 7.47 -10.54
N LYS A 266 -16.49 6.77 -9.82
CA LYS A 266 -16.74 6.97 -8.38
C LYS A 266 -15.84 6.10 -7.51
N LEU A 267 -15.00 5.23 -8.11
CA LEU A 267 -14.10 4.37 -7.35
C LEU A 267 -13.06 5.21 -6.60
N TYR A 268 -12.94 4.90 -5.31
CA TYR A 268 -11.88 5.48 -4.51
C TYR A 268 -10.52 4.99 -5.00
N MET A 269 -9.62 5.93 -5.24
CA MET A 269 -8.24 5.66 -5.64
C MET A 269 -7.30 6.22 -4.58
N GLU A 270 -6.26 5.45 -4.25
CA GLU A 270 -5.11 5.97 -3.52
C GLU A 270 -4.12 6.57 -4.51
N ASN A 271 -3.62 7.75 -4.17
CA ASN A 271 -2.65 8.44 -5.02
C ASN A 271 -1.24 7.90 -4.76
N VAL A 272 -0.52 7.66 -5.84
CA VAL A 272 0.92 7.49 -5.87
C VAL A 272 1.52 8.73 -6.50
N TRP A 273 2.25 9.50 -5.71
CA TRP A 273 2.90 10.74 -6.14
C TRP A 273 4.25 10.39 -6.76
N CYS A 274 4.50 10.88 -7.99
CA CYS A 274 5.64 10.47 -8.80
C CYS A 274 6.60 11.64 -9.01
N PHE A 275 7.89 11.39 -8.77
CA PHE A 275 8.97 12.37 -8.92
C PHE A 275 10.15 11.73 -9.63
N GLY A 276 10.93 12.53 -10.40
CA GLY A 276 12.12 12.05 -11.08
C GLY A 276 13.16 13.15 -11.23
N LYS A 277 14.45 12.77 -11.22
CA LYS A 277 15.53 13.72 -11.52
C LYS A 277 15.47 14.19 -12.98
N ASP A 278 15.21 13.27 -13.89
CA ASP A 278 14.94 13.56 -15.29
C ASP A 278 13.43 13.71 -15.51
N THR A 279 12.97 14.96 -15.64
CA THR A 279 11.57 15.29 -15.85
C THR A 279 11.07 14.98 -17.26
N SER A 280 11.93 14.56 -18.17
CA SER A 280 11.55 14.05 -19.50
C SER A 280 11.09 12.60 -19.47
N VAL A 281 11.22 11.91 -18.33
CA VAL A 281 10.74 10.54 -18.15
C VAL A 281 9.23 10.53 -18.16
N ASP A 282 8.64 9.99 -19.22
CA ASP A 282 7.20 9.76 -19.30
C ASP A 282 6.85 8.41 -18.69
N LEU A 283 6.50 8.41 -17.40
CA LEU A 283 6.05 7.22 -16.67
C LEU A 283 4.71 6.68 -17.18
N PHE A 284 3.95 7.49 -17.90
CA PHE A 284 2.58 7.16 -18.28
C PHE A 284 2.49 6.60 -19.71
N LYS A 285 3.57 6.71 -20.50
CA LYS A 285 3.62 6.29 -21.91
C LYS A 285 3.26 4.82 -22.12
N ASP A 286 3.64 3.96 -21.19
CA ASP A 286 3.41 2.51 -21.27
C ASP A 286 2.22 2.06 -20.41
N ILE A 287 1.56 2.98 -19.70
CA ILE A 287 0.28 2.70 -19.05
C ILE A 287 -0.80 2.71 -20.13
N LYS A 288 -0.95 1.57 -20.81
CA LYS A 288 -2.19 1.32 -21.52
C LYS A 288 -3.32 1.41 -20.52
N MET A 289 -4.18 2.41 -20.66
CA MET A 289 -5.52 2.33 -20.09
C MET A 289 -6.16 1.10 -20.74
N SER A 290 -6.07 -0.07 -20.07
CA SER A 290 -6.88 -1.21 -20.49
C SER A 290 -8.32 -0.75 -20.43
N THR A 291 -8.94 -0.66 -21.60
CA THR A 291 -10.38 -0.43 -21.68
C THR A 291 -11.06 -1.65 -21.05
N LEU A 292 -12.15 -1.43 -20.34
CA LEU A 292 -12.92 -2.49 -19.69
C LEU A 292 -13.32 -3.63 -20.63
N GLU A 293 -13.32 -3.42 -21.94
CA GLU A 293 -13.57 -4.40 -23.00
C GLU A 293 -12.57 -5.58 -22.96
N GLU A 294 -11.31 -5.34 -22.55
CA GLU A 294 -10.29 -6.39 -22.47
C GLU A 294 -10.50 -7.36 -21.27
N PHE A 295 -11.36 -7.03 -20.31
CA PHE A 295 -11.66 -7.89 -19.16
C PHE A 295 -12.89 -8.78 -19.32
N PHE A 296 -13.66 -8.59 -20.39
CA PHE A 296 -14.92 -9.32 -20.63
C PHE A 296 -14.93 -10.15 -21.92
N THR A 297 -13.79 -10.18 -22.63
CA THR A 297 -13.52 -11.13 -23.73
C THR A 297 -12.74 -12.33 -23.24
#